data_85a3cce1f6d1fb4bf729afed30aa7ea3
#
_entry.id   85a3cce1f6d1fb4bf729afed30aa7ea3
#
_cell.length_a   1.000
_cell.length_b   1.000
_cell.length_c   1.000
_cell.angle_alpha   90.00
_cell.angle_beta   90.00
_cell.angle_gamma   90.00
#
_symmetry.space_group_name_H-M   'P 1'
#
loop_
_entity.id
_entity.type
_entity.pdbx_description
1 polymer ?
#
loop_
_entity_poly.entity_id
_entity_poly.type
_entity_poly.pdbx_seq_one_letter_code
_entity_poly.pdbx_strand_id
1 'polypeptide(L)'
;LAQAGEIIDIFAEAGVKQVKYALKGWTKGGYGHWPDALPVERSVGKNSDLTALAQKAAELGSTLSLTANFVEADTDTRSYSKRNDVVYLSNYAILTDPDEETFILSPEVIREKYEAFAKEAKKLSVSGLRLERVGQYIPFNYNRGHVWTTEQTLEAYQQMLADARARLGEVSVQGGAIWAAPYADLLTEVPYKDSGFQFTTEAVPFYQLVMHGVRAYTATPGNLSSDLDREMLRWVEMGYMPYFELTWSSTEELMYTDYQSLFTAQYSAWLDKVSAIAADFADGDLHNLRTALMMEHTKISNDLIRVRYDNGIQVYVNYADQDQQADGLTIPAMGYLVTKEGAQ
;
A
#
# COMPACT_ATOMS: atom_id res chain seq x y z
N LEU A 1 -18.35 -8.51 5.18
CA LEU A 1 -17.97 -7.70 6.35
C LEU A 1 -17.88 -8.56 7.61
N ALA A 2 -18.80 -9.50 7.85
CA ALA A 2 -18.70 -10.42 9.00
C ALA A 2 -17.37 -11.20 8.98
N GLN A 3 -17.04 -11.82 7.87
CA GLN A 3 -15.78 -12.55 7.67
C GLN A 3 -14.53 -11.68 7.91
N ALA A 4 -14.55 -10.42 7.48
CA ALA A 4 -13.48 -9.48 7.79
C ALA A 4 -13.36 -9.23 9.31
N GLY A 5 -14.48 -9.16 10.02
CA GLY A 5 -14.51 -9.05 11.47
C GLY A 5 -13.95 -10.27 12.18
N GLU A 6 -14.19 -11.46 11.65
CA GLU A 6 -13.61 -12.70 12.17
C GLU A 6 -12.09 -12.77 11.93
N ILE A 7 -11.60 -12.32 10.76
CA ILE A 7 -10.15 -12.21 10.50
C ILE A 7 -9.48 -11.28 11.53
N ILE A 8 -10.10 -10.12 11.80
CA ILE A 8 -9.58 -9.15 12.79
C ILE A 8 -9.49 -9.79 14.18
N ASP A 9 -10.53 -10.53 14.62
CA ASP A 9 -10.53 -11.21 15.91
C ASP A 9 -9.42 -12.26 15.99
N ILE A 10 -9.32 -13.12 14.97
CA ILE A 10 -8.33 -14.20 14.92
C ILE A 10 -6.89 -13.66 15.02
N PHE A 11 -6.57 -12.62 14.27
CA PHE A 11 -5.23 -11.99 14.33
C PHE A 11 -4.99 -11.28 15.68
N ALA A 12 -6.00 -10.66 16.26
CA ALA A 12 -5.89 -10.06 17.59
C ALA A 12 -5.66 -11.11 18.68
N GLU A 13 -6.36 -12.25 18.64
CA GLU A 13 -6.17 -13.39 19.54
C GLU A 13 -4.77 -14.02 19.37
N ALA A 14 -4.23 -14.02 18.15
CA ALA A 14 -2.85 -14.44 17.87
C ALA A 14 -1.78 -13.41 18.28
N GLY A 15 -2.18 -12.29 18.91
CA GLY A 15 -1.26 -11.28 19.44
C GLY A 15 -0.86 -10.18 18.45
N VAL A 16 -1.42 -10.16 17.25
CA VAL A 16 -1.15 -9.10 16.26
C VAL A 16 -1.92 -7.84 16.64
N LYS A 17 -1.20 -6.77 16.97
CA LYS A 17 -1.76 -5.51 17.50
C LYS A 17 -1.41 -4.32 16.61
N GLN A 18 -2.17 -3.24 16.78
CA GLN A 18 -1.92 -1.96 16.10
C GLN A 18 -1.87 -2.09 14.57
N VAL A 19 -2.77 -2.90 14.00
CA VAL A 19 -2.83 -3.18 12.58
C VAL A 19 -3.53 -2.04 11.82
N LYS A 20 -3.00 -1.69 10.66
CA LYS A 20 -3.67 -0.82 9.69
C LYS A 20 -4.40 -1.69 8.66
N TYR A 21 -5.67 -1.95 8.90
CA TYR A 21 -6.50 -2.71 7.96
C TYR A 21 -6.95 -1.79 6.81
N ALA A 22 -6.85 -2.29 5.58
CA ALA A 22 -7.41 -1.65 4.39
C ALA A 22 -8.41 -2.61 3.74
N LEU A 23 -9.70 -2.26 3.80
CA LEU A 23 -10.77 -3.11 3.29
C LEU A 23 -10.92 -2.93 1.79
N LYS A 24 -10.80 -4.02 1.03
CA LYS A 24 -11.09 -4.13 -0.41
C LYS A 24 -12.42 -4.87 -0.64
N GLY A 25 -13.01 -4.75 -1.82
CA GLY A 25 -14.20 -5.50 -2.24
C GLY A 25 -15.51 -5.08 -1.58
N TRP A 26 -15.55 -3.99 -0.84
CA TRP A 26 -16.73 -3.47 -0.15
C TRP A 26 -17.60 -2.56 -1.03
N THR A 27 -17.06 -2.07 -2.14
CA THR A 27 -17.66 -1.06 -3.02
C THR A 27 -18.80 -1.64 -3.83
N LYS A 28 -19.71 -0.76 -4.27
CA LYS A 28 -20.83 -1.11 -5.14
C LYS A 28 -20.34 -1.82 -6.42
N GLY A 29 -20.85 -3.02 -6.66
CA GLY A 29 -20.43 -3.87 -7.77
C GLY A 29 -19.17 -4.70 -7.49
N GLY A 30 -18.55 -4.55 -6.32
CA GLY A 30 -17.31 -5.27 -5.95
C GLY A 30 -16.04 -4.51 -6.26
N TYR A 31 -14.90 -5.14 -6.00
CA TYR A 31 -13.59 -4.59 -6.33
C TYR A 31 -13.38 -4.56 -7.84
N GLY A 32 -12.78 -3.49 -8.34
CA GLY A 32 -12.56 -3.28 -9.78
C GLY A 32 -13.70 -2.55 -10.48
N HIS A 33 -14.89 -2.48 -9.89
CA HIS A 33 -16.04 -1.81 -10.52
C HIS A 33 -16.09 -0.29 -10.18
N TRP A 34 -15.11 0.43 -10.68
CA TRP A 34 -14.86 1.85 -10.41
C TRP A 34 -15.65 2.79 -11.33
N PRO A 35 -15.87 4.08 -10.96
CA PRO A 35 -15.38 4.79 -9.77
C PRO A 35 -16.38 4.88 -8.60
N ASP A 36 -17.53 4.24 -8.67
CA ASP A 36 -18.61 4.39 -7.70
C ASP A 36 -18.35 3.53 -6.45
N ALA A 37 -17.87 4.14 -5.37
CA ALA A 37 -17.54 3.42 -4.15
C ALA A 37 -18.77 3.09 -3.27
N LEU A 38 -19.74 3.98 -3.16
CA LEU A 38 -20.93 3.81 -2.33
C LEU A 38 -22.20 3.58 -3.17
N PRO A 39 -23.22 2.91 -2.61
CA PRO A 39 -23.32 2.26 -1.30
C PRO A 39 -22.48 1.00 -1.19
N VAL A 40 -22.29 0.48 0.04
CA VAL A 40 -21.68 -0.85 0.28
C VAL A 40 -22.41 -1.91 -0.56
N GLU A 41 -21.64 -2.81 -1.16
CA GLU A 41 -22.19 -3.92 -1.97
C GLU A 41 -23.10 -4.81 -1.10
N ARG A 42 -24.32 -5.04 -1.58
CA ARG A 42 -25.38 -5.71 -0.80
C ARG A 42 -25.03 -7.15 -0.42
N SER A 43 -24.26 -7.83 -1.24
CA SER A 43 -23.81 -9.20 -0.98
C SER A 43 -22.78 -9.27 0.15
N VAL A 44 -22.09 -8.15 0.40
CA VAL A 44 -21.03 -8.04 1.42
C VAL A 44 -21.59 -7.55 2.76
N GLY A 45 -22.63 -6.69 2.74
CA GLY A 45 -23.26 -6.17 3.95
C GLY A 45 -23.93 -4.81 3.74
N LYS A 46 -24.03 -4.05 4.84
CA LYS A 46 -24.65 -2.73 4.89
C LYS A 46 -23.68 -1.70 5.49
N ASN A 47 -24.02 -0.42 5.37
CA ASN A 47 -23.27 0.66 5.99
C ASN A 47 -23.14 0.51 7.52
N SER A 48 -24.17 -0.03 8.19
CA SER A 48 -24.11 -0.33 9.64
C SER A 48 -23.07 -1.38 9.99
N ASP A 49 -22.91 -2.39 9.14
CA ASP A 49 -21.97 -3.49 9.37
C ASP A 49 -20.54 -2.99 9.16
N LEU A 50 -20.34 -2.06 8.22
CA LEU A 50 -19.04 -1.40 8.01
C LEU A 50 -18.68 -0.51 9.21
N THR A 51 -19.64 0.24 9.75
CA THR A 51 -19.43 1.03 10.96
C THR A 51 -19.07 0.14 12.16
N ALA A 52 -19.75 -0.99 12.34
CA ALA A 52 -19.45 -1.95 13.40
C ALA A 52 -18.04 -2.56 13.23
N LEU A 53 -17.64 -2.87 11.99
CA LEU A 53 -16.30 -3.37 11.69
C LEU A 53 -15.21 -2.34 12.04
N ALA A 54 -15.43 -1.07 11.73
CA ALA A 54 -14.51 0.02 12.06
C ALA A 54 -14.38 0.20 13.59
N GLN A 55 -15.50 0.12 14.32
CA GLN A 55 -15.49 0.18 15.78
C GLN A 55 -14.74 -1.00 16.39
N LYS A 56 -14.98 -2.22 15.89
CA LYS A 56 -14.25 -3.42 16.32
C LYS A 56 -12.73 -3.26 16.16
N ALA A 57 -12.27 -2.79 15.01
CA ALA A 57 -10.85 -2.54 14.79
C ALA A 57 -10.29 -1.51 15.78
N ALA A 58 -11.03 -0.43 16.05
CA ALA A 58 -10.62 0.61 17.00
C ALA A 58 -10.56 0.10 18.45
N GLU A 59 -11.48 -0.75 18.89
CA GLU A 59 -11.48 -1.39 20.22
C GLU A 59 -10.24 -2.26 20.43
N LEU A 60 -9.68 -2.81 19.36
CA LEU A 60 -8.43 -3.61 19.37
C LEU A 60 -7.18 -2.75 19.14
N GLY A 61 -7.28 -1.42 19.18
CA GLY A 61 -6.16 -0.50 18.96
C GLY A 61 -5.64 -0.48 17.52
N SER A 62 -6.47 -0.92 16.57
CA SER A 62 -6.17 -0.99 15.13
C SER A 62 -7.00 0.05 14.36
N THR A 63 -6.65 0.33 13.11
CA THR A 63 -7.39 1.25 12.24
C THR A 63 -8.00 0.51 11.05
N LEU A 64 -9.15 0.98 10.56
CA LEU A 64 -9.80 0.47 9.36
C LEU A 64 -9.94 1.57 8.33
N SER A 65 -9.22 1.46 7.23
CA SER A 65 -9.34 2.31 6.05
C SER A 65 -10.16 1.64 4.97
N LEU A 66 -10.91 2.44 4.20
CA LEU A 66 -11.60 1.97 3.01
C LEU A 66 -10.71 2.12 1.78
N THR A 67 -10.59 1.07 0.97
CA THR A 67 -9.90 1.17 -0.32
C THR A 67 -10.87 1.69 -1.38
N ALA A 68 -10.47 2.73 -2.11
CA ALA A 68 -11.23 3.31 -3.21
C ALA A 68 -10.32 3.76 -4.36
N ASN A 69 -10.86 3.73 -5.58
CA ASN A 69 -10.23 4.23 -6.78
C ASN A 69 -11.20 5.18 -7.48
N PHE A 70 -10.81 6.45 -7.60
CA PHE A 70 -11.58 7.48 -8.31
C PHE A 70 -10.93 7.87 -9.64
N VAL A 71 -9.73 7.33 -9.91
CA VAL A 71 -8.93 7.67 -11.10
C VAL A 71 -9.38 6.90 -12.32
N GLU A 72 -9.77 5.65 -12.11
CA GLU A 72 -10.17 4.74 -13.16
C GLU A 72 -11.68 4.57 -13.24
N ALA A 73 -12.14 4.18 -14.42
CA ALA A 73 -13.50 3.76 -14.64
C ALA A 73 -13.52 2.47 -15.45
N ASP A 74 -14.20 1.46 -14.90
CA ASP A 74 -14.48 0.22 -15.60
C ASP A 74 -15.33 0.47 -16.85
N THR A 75 -15.05 -0.26 -17.92
CA THR A 75 -15.73 -0.10 -19.21
C THR A 75 -17.23 -0.37 -19.15
N ASP A 76 -17.68 -1.21 -18.23
CA ASP A 76 -19.07 -1.60 -18.03
C ASP A 76 -19.86 -0.64 -17.11
N THR A 77 -19.18 0.24 -16.41
CA THR A 77 -19.80 1.25 -15.55
C THR A 77 -20.47 2.33 -16.38
N ARG A 78 -21.69 2.72 -15.98
CA ARG A 78 -22.50 3.75 -16.64
C ARG A 78 -22.50 5.10 -15.93
N SER A 79 -21.69 5.28 -14.93
CA SER A 79 -21.67 6.48 -14.09
C SER A 79 -20.79 7.61 -14.63
N TYR A 80 -20.27 7.46 -15.83
CA TYR A 80 -19.43 8.44 -16.52
C TYR A 80 -19.71 8.44 -18.04
N SER A 81 -19.26 9.50 -18.72
CA SER A 81 -19.35 9.67 -20.17
C SER A 81 -17.98 9.54 -20.83
N LYS A 82 -17.77 8.56 -21.68
CA LYS A 82 -16.53 8.41 -22.48
C LYS A 82 -16.17 9.67 -23.28
N ARG A 83 -17.15 10.54 -23.59
CA ARG A 83 -16.91 11.77 -24.38
C ARG A 83 -16.38 12.91 -23.52
N ASN A 84 -16.89 13.04 -22.28
CA ASN A 84 -16.66 14.25 -21.49
C ASN A 84 -15.77 13.99 -20.26
N ASP A 85 -15.85 12.78 -19.69
CA ASP A 85 -15.40 12.51 -18.33
C ASP A 85 -14.06 11.78 -18.28
N VAL A 86 -13.48 11.42 -19.43
CA VAL A 86 -12.20 10.71 -19.51
C VAL A 86 -11.09 11.62 -19.98
N VAL A 87 -9.85 11.23 -19.72
CA VAL A 87 -8.65 11.92 -20.17
C VAL A 87 -8.40 11.66 -21.65
N TYR A 88 -8.17 12.73 -22.40
CA TYR A 88 -7.71 12.68 -23.78
C TYR A 88 -6.22 13.02 -23.87
N LEU A 89 -5.48 12.24 -24.62
CA LEU A 89 -4.09 12.50 -24.99
C LEU A 89 -3.98 13.61 -26.04
N SER A 90 -2.78 14.09 -26.32
CA SER A 90 -2.53 15.16 -27.31
C SER A 90 -2.97 14.80 -28.73
N ASN A 91 -3.00 13.52 -29.08
CA ASN A 91 -3.51 12.97 -30.35
C ASN A 91 -5.03 12.71 -30.33
N TYR A 92 -5.73 13.13 -29.27
CA TYR A 92 -7.15 12.87 -29.05
C TYR A 92 -7.55 11.40 -28.87
N ALA A 93 -6.60 10.49 -28.62
CA ALA A 93 -6.93 9.17 -28.12
C ALA A 93 -7.32 9.25 -26.64
N ILE A 94 -8.19 8.35 -26.19
CA ILE A 94 -8.54 8.23 -24.76
C ILE A 94 -7.37 7.56 -24.04
N LEU A 95 -7.01 8.07 -22.86
CA LEU A 95 -6.04 7.43 -21.99
C LEU A 95 -6.70 6.24 -21.29
N THR A 96 -6.12 5.06 -21.46
CA THR A 96 -6.53 3.81 -20.81
C THR A 96 -5.37 3.23 -20.01
N ASP A 97 -5.69 2.50 -18.95
CA ASP A 97 -4.72 1.56 -18.35
C ASP A 97 -4.74 0.28 -19.19
N PRO A 98 -3.62 -0.13 -19.81
CA PRO A 98 -3.59 -1.29 -20.69
C PRO A 98 -3.70 -2.62 -19.93
N ASP A 99 -3.32 -2.65 -18.66
CA ASP A 99 -3.30 -3.87 -17.85
C ASP A 99 -4.69 -4.20 -17.27
N GLU A 100 -5.47 -3.14 -16.94
CA GLU A 100 -6.79 -3.25 -16.31
C GLU A 100 -7.95 -3.01 -17.29
N GLU A 101 -7.66 -2.65 -18.54
CA GLU A 101 -8.66 -2.28 -19.58
C GLU A 101 -9.63 -1.17 -19.12
N THR A 102 -9.20 -0.28 -18.24
CA THR A 102 -9.97 0.81 -17.68
C THR A 102 -9.69 2.13 -18.38
N PHE A 103 -10.62 3.09 -18.26
CA PHE A 103 -10.41 4.47 -18.70
C PHE A 103 -9.92 5.34 -17.54
N ILE A 104 -8.96 6.22 -17.81
CA ILE A 104 -8.55 7.22 -16.82
C ILE A 104 -9.54 8.40 -16.88
N LEU A 105 -10.16 8.69 -15.74
CA LEU A 105 -11.11 9.78 -15.59
C LEU A 105 -10.42 11.15 -15.58
N SER A 106 -11.14 12.17 -16.03
CA SER A 106 -10.64 13.55 -15.97
C SER A 106 -10.52 14.01 -14.51
N PRO A 107 -9.54 14.87 -14.19
CA PRO A 107 -9.34 15.36 -12.82
C PRO A 107 -10.59 16.05 -12.21
N GLU A 108 -11.40 16.69 -13.03
CA GLU A 108 -12.67 17.27 -12.62
C GLU A 108 -13.64 16.21 -12.10
N VAL A 109 -13.81 15.12 -12.84
CA VAL A 109 -14.70 14.03 -12.47
C VAL A 109 -14.17 13.24 -11.27
N ILE A 110 -12.86 13.03 -11.19
CA ILE A 110 -12.21 12.40 -10.02
C ILE A 110 -12.57 13.18 -8.75
N ARG A 111 -12.45 14.52 -8.79
CA ARG A 111 -12.82 15.39 -7.67
C ARG A 111 -14.30 15.28 -7.32
N GLU A 112 -15.19 15.31 -8.30
CA GLU A 112 -16.63 15.16 -8.08
C GLU A 112 -17.00 13.81 -7.43
N LYS A 113 -16.42 12.72 -7.92
CA LYS A 113 -16.65 11.38 -7.38
C LYS A 113 -16.12 11.25 -5.95
N TYR A 114 -14.92 11.78 -5.69
CA TYR A 114 -14.38 11.84 -4.34
C TYR A 114 -15.26 12.66 -3.38
N GLU A 115 -15.70 13.85 -3.77
CA GLU A 115 -16.53 14.71 -2.92
C GLU A 115 -17.88 14.06 -2.57
N ALA A 116 -18.51 13.41 -3.55
CA ALA A 116 -19.73 12.64 -3.32
C ALA A 116 -19.51 11.50 -2.32
N PHE A 117 -18.39 10.78 -2.48
CA PHE A 117 -17.99 9.73 -1.56
C PHE A 117 -17.71 10.27 -0.15
N ALA A 118 -16.84 11.28 -0.01
CA ALA A 118 -16.40 11.82 1.28
C ALA A 118 -17.54 12.33 2.15
N LYS A 119 -18.57 12.92 1.52
CA LYS A 119 -19.78 13.39 2.20
C LYS A 119 -20.53 12.27 2.92
N GLU A 120 -20.61 11.10 2.30
CA GLU A 120 -21.32 9.94 2.86
C GLU A 120 -20.39 9.10 3.76
N ALA A 121 -19.13 8.94 3.37
CA ALA A 121 -18.12 8.14 4.11
C ALA A 121 -17.87 8.67 5.52
N LYS A 122 -17.98 9.99 5.72
CA LYS A 122 -17.88 10.62 7.06
C LYS A 122 -18.88 10.01 8.07
N LYS A 123 -20.00 9.45 7.61
CA LYS A 123 -21.02 8.83 8.47
C LYS A 123 -20.68 7.40 8.87
N LEU A 124 -19.65 6.79 8.27
CA LEU A 124 -19.31 5.37 8.43
C LEU A 124 -18.35 5.12 9.59
N SER A 125 -17.84 6.17 10.25
CA SER A 125 -16.91 6.08 11.39
C SER A 125 -15.62 5.29 11.09
N VAL A 126 -15.20 5.22 9.83
CA VAL A 126 -13.96 4.59 9.42
C VAL A 126 -12.75 5.45 9.81
N SER A 127 -11.60 4.84 9.98
CA SER A 127 -10.39 5.52 10.44
C SER A 127 -9.59 6.18 9.33
N GLY A 128 -9.91 5.91 8.06
CA GLY A 128 -9.15 6.46 6.95
C GLY A 128 -9.61 6.00 5.56
N LEU A 129 -8.84 6.43 4.58
CA LEU A 129 -9.03 6.15 3.16
C LEU A 129 -7.72 5.70 2.52
N ARG A 130 -7.73 4.55 1.85
CA ARG A 130 -6.67 4.12 0.96
C ARG A 130 -7.07 4.44 -0.48
N LEU A 131 -6.26 5.24 -1.16
CA LEU A 131 -6.48 5.65 -2.54
C LEU A 131 -5.56 4.89 -3.48
N GLU A 132 -6.16 4.16 -4.39
CA GLU A 132 -5.45 3.47 -5.47
C GLU A 132 -5.32 4.38 -6.69
N ARG A 133 -4.29 4.18 -7.50
CA ARG A 133 -3.98 4.85 -8.77
C ARG A 133 -3.67 6.36 -8.71
N VAL A 134 -4.06 7.07 -7.68
CA VAL A 134 -3.78 8.52 -7.53
C VAL A 134 -2.28 8.82 -7.60
N GLY A 135 -1.44 7.94 -7.03
CA GLY A 135 0.02 8.07 -7.09
C GLY A 135 0.65 7.74 -8.46
N GLN A 136 -0.10 7.12 -9.36
CA GLN A 136 0.42 6.61 -10.63
C GLN A 136 0.10 7.50 -11.83
N TYR A 137 -1.05 8.17 -11.82
CA TYR A 137 -1.55 8.96 -12.94
C TYR A 137 -1.71 10.44 -12.57
N ILE A 138 -0.90 11.31 -13.16
CA ILE A 138 -1.06 12.77 -13.12
C ILE A 138 -1.17 13.27 -14.55
N PRO A 139 -2.31 13.03 -15.21
CA PRO A 139 -2.44 13.30 -16.62
C PRO A 139 -2.59 14.78 -16.94
N PHE A 140 -2.15 15.15 -18.14
CA PHE A 140 -2.66 16.32 -18.85
C PHE A 140 -3.90 15.90 -19.63
N ASN A 141 -5.04 16.57 -19.45
CA ASN A 141 -6.25 16.29 -20.21
C ASN A 141 -6.40 17.27 -21.38
N TYR A 142 -6.36 16.76 -22.61
CA TYR A 142 -6.53 17.53 -23.86
C TYR A 142 -7.98 17.60 -24.33
N ASN A 143 -8.96 17.17 -23.56
CA ASN A 143 -10.37 17.30 -23.92
C ASN A 143 -10.75 18.77 -24.07
N ARG A 144 -11.21 19.18 -25.28
CA ARG A 144 -11.43 20.58 -25.66
C ARG A 144 -12.36 21.38 -24.75
N GLY A 145 -13.31 20.72 -24.10
CA GLY A 145 -14.23 21.37 -23.17
C GLY A 145 -13.73 21.35 -21.71
N HIS A 146 -12.71 20.54 -21.43
CA HIS A 146 -12.28 20.18 -20.07
C HIS A 146 -10.76 20.02 -19.99
N VAL A 147 -10.02 21.02 -20.51
CA VAL A 147 -8.55 21.01 -20.50
C VAL A 147 -8.04 21.19 -19.07
N TRP A 148 -7.19 20.25 -18.65
CA TRP A 148 -6.47 20.30 -17.37
C TRP A 148 -4.99 20.09 -17.60
N THR A 149 -4.17 20.97 -17.05
CA THR A 149 -2.71 20.77 -17.06
C THR A 149 -2.31 19.74 -15.99
N THR A 150 -1.13 19.16 -16.13
CA THR A 150 -0.56 18.26 -15.11
C THR A 150 -0.43 18.95 -13.75
N GLU A 151 -0.10 20.24 -13.73
CA GLU A 151 -0.01 21.04 -12.50
C GLU A 151 -1.37 21.18 -11.80
N GLN A 152 -2.41 21.51 -12.58
CA GLN A 152 -3.79 21.59 -12.04
C GLN A 152 -4.28 20.25 -11.54
N THR A 153 -3.95 19.17 -12.23
CA THR A 153 -4.27 17.80 -11.78
C THR A 153 -3.57 17.48 -10.45
N LEU A 154 -2.28 17.79 -10.36
CA LEU A 154 -1.51 17.59 -9.14
C LEU A 154 -2.08 18.39 -7.96
N GLU A 155 -2.39 19.67 -8.18
CA GLU A 155 -2.98 20.52 -7.15
C GLU A 155 -4.34 19.98 -6.68
N ALA A 156 -5.20 19.54 -7.60
CA ALA A 156 -6.49 18.94 -7.26
C ALA A 156 -6.32 17.66 -6.42
N TYR A 157 -5.33 16.82 -6.76
CA TYR A 157 -5.03 15.62 -5.97
C TYR A 157 -4.49 15.96 -4.58
N GLN A 158 -3.60 16.93 -4.45
CA GLN A 158 -3.11 17.39 -3.15
C GLN A 158 -4.23 17.92 -2.26
N GLN A 159 -5.15 18.71 -2.84
CA GLN A 159 -6.34 19.20 -2.13
C GLN A 159 -7.25 18.04 -1.71
N MET A 160 -7.47 17.06 -2.57
CA MET A 160 -8.25 15.86 -2.27
C MET A 160 -7.65 15.04 -1.12
N LEU A 161 -6.33 14.83 -1.12
CA LEU A 161 -5.65 14.11 -0.04
C LEU A 161 -5.73 14.87 1.29
N ALA A 162 -5.51 16.19 1.27
CA ALA A 162 -5.63 17.04 2.46
C ALA A 162 -7.06 17.02 3.03
N ASP A 163 -8.07 17.08 2.16
CA ASP A 163 -9.48 17.00 2.55
C ASP A 163 -9.85 15.61 3.09
N ALA A 164 -9.36 14.54 2.47
CA ALA A 164 -9.56 13.17 2.94
C ALA A 164 -9.00 12.99 4.34
N ARG A 165 -7.79 13.49 4.60
CA ARG A 165 -7.17 13.46 5.93
C ARG A 165 -7.98 14.22 6.97
N ALA A 166 -8.50 15.38 6.61
CA ALA A 166 -9.30 16.22 7.52
C ALA A 166 -10.67 15.61 7.85
N ARG A 167 -11.31 14.92 6.91
CA ARG A 167 -12.67 14.39 7.07
C ARG A 167 -12.75 12.94 7.51
N LEU A 168 -11.81 12.11 7.05
CA LEU A 168 -11.88 10.65 7.17
C LEU A 168 -10.78 10.06 8.06
N GLY A 169 -9.74 10.82 8.37
CA GLY A 169 -8.62 10.39 9.19
C GLY A 169 -7.39 10.01 8.39
N GLU A 170 -6.84 8.81 8.57
CA GLU A 170 -5.61 8.38 7.89
C GLU A 170 -5.78 8.30 6.36
N VAL A 171 -4.76 8.75 5.64
CA VAL A 171 -4.71 8.65 4.18
C VAL A 171 -3.55 7.77 3.76
N SER A 172 -3.86 6.72 2.97
CA SER A 172 -2.85 5.89 2.32
C SER A 172 -2.92 6.08 0.81
N VAL A 173 -1.76 6.15 0.15
CA VAL A 173 -1.65 6.31 -1.31
C VAL A 173 -0.82 5.20 -1.90
N GLN A 174 -1.34 4.51 -2.91
CA GLN A 174 -0.63 3.47 -3.65
C GLN A 174 0.38 4.07 -4.64
N GLY A 175 1.53 3.39 -4.82
CA GLY A 175 2.48 3.64 -5.90
C GLY A 175 3.68 4.51 -5.56
N GLY A 176 3.90 4.87 -4.30
CA GLY A 176 5.15 5.52 -3.86
C GLY A 176 5.39 6.94 -4.37
N ALA A 177 4.34 7.67 -4.74
CA ALA A 177 4.46 9.04 -5.23
C ALA A 177 4.97 10.02 -4.16
N ILE A 178 6.19 10.52 -4.30
CA ILE A 178 6.83 11.43 -3.34
C ILE A 178 6.01 12.70 -3.10
N TRP A 179 5.34 13.23 -4.13
CA TRP A 179 4.49 14.42 -4.00
C TRP A 179 3.29 14.21 -3.05
N ALA A 180 2.86 12.95 -2.84
CA ALA A 180 1.79 12.62 -1.92
C ALA A 180 2.25 12.56 -0.45
N ALA A 181 3.54 12.42 -0.20
CA ALA A 181 4.09 12.24 1.14
C ALA A 181 3.70 13.32 2.18
N PRO A 182 3.55 14.61 1.84
CA PRO A 182 3.08 15.62 2.80
C PRO A 182 1.63 15.38 3.25
N TYR A 183 0.83 14.71 2.46
CA TYR A 183 -0.62 14.54 2.64
C TYR A 183 -1.02 13.12 3.04
N ALA A 184 -0.20 12.12 2.76
CA ALA A 184 -0.43 10.72 3.11
C ALA A 184 0.23 10.35 4.43
N ASP A 185 -0.37 9.42 5.17
CA ASP A 185 0.19 8.82 6.39
C ASP A 185 0.95 7.52 6.08
N LEU A 186 0.61 6.87 4.97
CA LEU A 186 1.24 5.65 4.48
C LEU A 186 1.31 5.65 2.96
N LEU A 187 2.45 5.27 2.40
CA LEU A 187 2.63 5.02 0.98
C LEU A 187 2.70 3.51 0.77
N THR A 188 1.77 2.95 0.00
CA THR A 188 1.69 1.49 -0.19
C THR A 188 2.25 1.07 -1.53
N GLU A 189 2.79 -0.15 -1.59
CA GLU A 189 3.30 -0.76 -2.82
C GLU A 189 4.39 0.09 -3.50
N VAL A 190 5.29 0.62 -2.68
CA VAL A 190 6.44 1.39 -3.15
C VAL A 190 7.42 0.46 -3.86
N PRO A 191 7.80 0.74 -5.11
CA PRO A 191 8.74 -0.10 -5.83
C PRO A 191 10.15 -0.02 -5.23
N TYR A 192 10.85 -1.15 -5.25
CA TYR A 192 12.27 -1.24 -4.85
C TYR A 192 13.19 -1.70 -5.98
N LYS A 193 12.61 -2.19 -7.07
CA LYS A 193 13.38 -2.63 -8.24
C LYS A 193 13.80 -1.42 -9.07
N ASP A 194 15.00 -1.48 -9.60
CA ASP A 194 15.45 -0.55 -10.62
C ASP A 194 14.85 -0.89 -12.00
N SER A 195 15.17 -0.06 -12.98
CA SER A 195 14.69 -0.24 -14.35
C SER A 195 15.33 -1.43 -15.08
N GLY A 196 16.36 -2.08 -14.50
CA GLY A 196 17.08 -3.21 -15.08
C GLY A 196 17.78 -2.91 -16.42
N PHE A 197 18.12 -1.65 -16.70
CA PHE A 197 18.83 -1.31 -17.93
C PHE A 197 20.22 -1.96 -17.95
N GLN A 198 20.64 -2.44 -19.11
CA GLN A 198 21.90 -3.17 -19.33
C GLN A 198 23.17 -2.42 -18.88
N PHE A 199 23.10 -1.11 -18.73
CA PHE A 199 24.21 -0.25 -18.33
C PHE A 199 24.23 0.07 -16.83
N THR A 200 23.23 -0.39 -16.07
CA THR A 200 23.20 -0.22 -14.61
C THR A 200 23.92 -1.39 -13.95
N THR A 201 24.89 -1.09 -13.10
CA THR A 201 25.67 -2.10 -12.39
C THR A 201 25.12 -2.38 -11.00
N GLU A 202 24.41 -1.42 -10.42
CA GLU A 202 23.88 -1.50 -9.06
C GLU A 202 22.67 -0.58 -8.89
N ALA A 203 21.67 -1.07 -8.16
CA ALA A 203 20.51 -0.28 -7.73
C ALA A 203 20.84 0.47 -6.44
N VAL A 204 20.65 1.79 -6.44
CA VAL A 204 20.71 2.60 -5.23
C VAL A 204 19.30 2.76 -4.68
N PRO A 205 18.99 2.40 -3.42
CA PRO A 205 17.66 2.56 -2.83
C PRO A 205 17.39 4.03 -2.48
N PHE A 206 17.45 4.91 -3.48
CA PHE A 206 17.35 6.35 -3.31
C PHE A 206 16.03 6.77 -2.65
N TYR A 207 14.93 6.12 -3.05
CA TYR A 207 13.63 6.40 -2.46
C TYR A 207 13.63 6.13 -0.95
N GLN A 208 14.15 4.99 -0.53
CA GLN A 208 14.19 4.57 0.87
C GLN A 208 15.13 5.47 1.69
N LEU A 209 16.28 5.83 1.14
CA LEU A 209 17.21 6.78 1.77
C LEU A 209 16.58 8.16 2.03
N VAL A 210 15.66 8.61 1.15
CA VAL A 210 14.98 9.90 1.29
C VAL A 210 13.75 9.81 2.19
N MET A 211 13.00 8.70 2.11
CA MET A 211 11.66 8.61 2.69
C MET A 211 11.61 7.93 4.05
N HIS A 212 12.60 7.08 4.38
CA HIS A 212 12.62 6.37 5.65
C HIS A 212 12.72 7.35 6.82
N GLY A 213 11.90 7.15 7.84
CA GLY A 213 11.77 8.08 8.97
C GLY A 213 10.88 9.30 8.69
N VAL A 214 10.63 9.65 7.42
CA VAL A 214 9.75 10.76 7.03
C VAL A 214 8.30 10.29 6.88
N ARG A 215 8.09 9.17 6.19
CA ARG A 215 6.78 8.52 6.03
C ARG A 215 6.92 7.01 6.06
N ALA A 216 5.91 6.37 6.64
CA ALA A 216 5.79 4.93 6.56
C ALA A 216 5.48 4.49 5.12
N TYR A 217 6.03 3.36 4.70
CA TYR A 217 5.75 2.78 3.39
C TYR A 217 5.80 1.25 3.43
N THR A 218 5.11 0.61 2.48
CA THR A 218 5.12 -0.85 2.28
C THR A 218 5.63 -1.20 0.89
N ALA A 219 6.17 -2.40 0.76
CA ALA A 219 6.33 -3.05 -0.53
C ALA A 219 4.99 -3.64 -1.03
N THR A 220 5.02 -4.44 -2.08
CA THR A 220 3.90 -5.29 -2.50
C THR A 220 3.57 -6.33 -1.41
N PRO A 221 2.36 -6.92 -1.38
CA PRO A 221 1.99 -7.92 -0.37
C PRO A 221 2.94 -9.11 -0.36
N GLY A 222 3.49 -9.43 0.81
CA GLY A 222 4.49 -10.49 0.96
C GLY A 222 3.95 -11.89 0.67
N ASN A 223 2.67 -12.13 0.95
CA ASN A 223 2.03 -13.39 0.64
C ASN A 223 1.80 -13.63 -0.87
N LEU A 224 2.00 -12.62 -1.70
CA LEU A 224 1.97 -12.75 -3.17
C LEU A 224 3.39 -12.88 -3.76
N SER A 225 4.42 -12.84 -2.92
CA SER A 225 5.79 -13.13 -3.34
C SER A 225 6.02 -14.64 -3.50
N SER A 226 6.87 -15.03 -4.45
CA SER A 226 7.31 -16.41 -4.62
C SER A 226 8.28 -16.89 -3.51
N ASP A 227 8.89 -15.96 -2.78
CA ASP A 227 9.87 -16.21 -1.72
C ASP A 227 9.67 -15.18 -0.60
N LEU A 228 8.84 -15.55 0.38
CA LEU A 228 8.53 -14.66 1.50
C LEU A 228 9.75 -14.39 2.39
N ASP A 229 10.60 -15.39 2.63
CA ASP A 229 11.73 -15.24 3.55
C ASP A 229 12.72 -14.22 2.98
N ARG A 230 12.97 -14.26 1.69
CA ARG A 230 13.79 -13.25 1.00
C ARG A 230 13.09 -11.89 0.95
N GLU A 231 11.77 -11.85 0.81
CA GLU A 231 10.99 -10.61 0.84
C GLU A 231 11.03 -9.95 2.23
N MET A 232 10.95 -10.74 3.31
CA MET A 232 11.12 -10.24 4.67
C MET A 232 12.49 -9.60 4.90
N LEU A 233 13.57 -10.23 4.43
CA LEU A 233 14.91 -9.65 4.50
C LEU A 233 14.95 -8.31 3.77
N ARG A 234 14.28 -8.21 2.63
CA ARG A 234 14.17 -6.96 1.88
C ARG A 234 13.38 -5.89 2.63
N TRP A 235 12.32 -6.28 3.35
CA TRP A 235 11.61 -5.32 4.20
C TRP A 235 12.51 -4.77 5.30
N VAL A 236 13.34 -5.62 5.91
CA VAL A 236 14.32 -5.20 6.92
C VAL A 236 15.38 -4.30 6.30
N GLU A 237 15.96 -4.67 5.15
CA GLU A 237 16.97 -3.88 4.44
C GLU A 237 16.46 -2.50 4.06
N MET A 238 15.28 -2.44 3.47
CA MET A 238 14.71 -1.22 2.87
C MET A 238 13.82 -0.44 3.83
N GLY A 239 13.60 -0.94 5.06
CA GLY A 239 12.76 -0.30 6.06
C GLY A 239 11.27 -0.29 5.73
N TYR A 240 10.77 -1.28 4.99
CA TYR A 240 9.35 -1.44 4.69
C TYR A 240 8.57 -1.92 5.91
N MET A 241 7.33 -1.45 6.03
CA MET A 241 6.37 -2.08 6.93
C MET A 241 5.85 -3.39 6.30
N PRO A 242 5.68 -4.47 7.09
CA PRO A 242 5.05 -5.70 6.61
C PRO A 242 3.67 -5.44 6.04
N TYR A 243 3.38 -6.04 4.88
CA TYR A 243 2.09 -5.91 4.21
C TYR A 243 1.64 -7.25 3.63
N PHE A 244 0.38 -7.61 3.91
CA PHE A 244 -0.27 -8.82 3.44
C PHE A 244 -1.65 -8.51 2.88
N GLU A 245 -2.04 -9.17 1.81
CA GLU A 245 -3.39 -9.12 1.26
C GLU A 245 -4.09 -10.44 1.53
N LEU A 246 -5.14 -10.43 2.34
CA LEU A 246 -5.75 -11.63 2.89
C LEU A 246 -7.22 -11.74 2.50
N THR A 247 -7.65 -12.97 2.22
CA THR A 247 -9.04 -13.34 1.94
C THR A 247 -9.54 -14.33 2.99
N TRP A 248 -10.86 -14.38 3.17
CA TRP A 248 -11.51 -15.38 4.04
C TRP A 248 -11.60 -16.74 3.36
N SER A 249 -12.21 -16.76 2.17
CA SER A 249 -12.44 -17.99 1.41
C SER A 249 -11.17 -18.55 0.80
N SER A 250 -11.21 -19.82 0.45
CA SER A 250 -10.18 -20.46 -0.35
C SER A 250 -9.99 -19.72 -1.68
N THR A 251 -8.75 -19.57 -2.08
CA THR A 251 -8.38 -18.90 -3.33
C THR A 251 -8.77 -19.69 -4.60
N GLU A 252 -9.18 -20.94 -4.44
CA GLU A 252 -9.74 -21.74 -5.54
C GLU A 252 -10.96 -21.07 -6.18
N GLU A 253 -11.75 -20.31 -5.41
CA GLU A 253 -12.90 -19.55 -5.91
C GLU A 253 -12.49 -18.42 -6.86
N LEU A 254 -11.24 -17.98 -6.81
CA LEU A 254 -10.69 -16.90 -7.65
C LEU A 254 -9.97 -17.40 -8.90
N MET A 255 -9.78 -18.71 -9.05
CA MET A 255 -8.90 -19.33 -10.08
C MET A 255 -9.28 -18.98 -11.52
N TYR A 256 -10.54 -18.66 -11.81
CA TYR A 256 -11.03 -18.32 -13.14
C TYR A 256 -11.61 -16.91 -13.22
N THR A 257 -11.15 -16.02 -12.33
CA THR A 257 -11.55 -14.61 -12.30
C THR A 257 -10.33 -13.73 -12.59
N ASP A 258 -10.56 -12.42 -12.73
CA ASP A 258 -9.49 -11.41 -12.89
C ASP A 258 -8.59 -11.31 -11.66
N TYR A 259 -9.00 -11.94 -10.53
CA TYR A 259 -8.27 -11.96 -9.25
C TYR A 259 -7.48 -13.25 -9.01
N GLN A 260 -7.19 -14.04 -10.03
CA GLN A 260 -6.39 -15.27 -9.93
C GLN A 260 -4.98 -15.02 -9.33
N SER A 261 -4.46 -13.80 -9.40
CA SER A 261 -3.18 -13.39 -8.78
C SER A 261 -3.19 -13.50 -7.26
N LEU A 262 -4.37 -13.54 -6.61
CA LEU A 262 -4.53 -13.72 -5.17
C LEU A 262 -4.47 -15.21 -4.74
N PHE A 263 -3.81 -16.07 -5.48
CA PHE A 263 -3.78 -17.53 -5.30
C PHE A 263 -3.26 -18.01 -3.94
N THR A 264 -2.60 -17.16 -3.16
CA THR A 264 -2.06 -17.46 -1.83
C THR A 264 -2.64 -16.56 -0.74
N ALA A 265 -3.83 -15.98 -0.93
CA ALA A 265 -4.33 -14.94 -0.03
C ALA A 265 -5.18 -15.46 1.14
N GLN A 266 -5.52 -16.76 1.24
CA GLN A 266 -6.34 -17.28 2.33
C GLN A 266 -5.69 -17.05 3.71
N TYR A 267 -6.35 -16.30 4.59
CA TYR A 267 -5.80 -15.84 5.88
C TYR A 267 -5.26 -16.94 6.77
N SER A 268 -5.92 -18.11 6.81
CA SER A 268 -5.55 -19.21 7.68
C SER A 268 -4.18 -19.84 7.36
N ALA A 269 -3.75 -19.75 6.09
CA ALA A 269 -2.42 -20.21 5.68
C ALA A 269 -1.29 -19.28 6.14
N TRP A 270 -1.63 -18.05 6.54
CA TRP A 270 -0.67 -17.01 6.87
C TRP A 270 -0.65 -16.62 8.35
N LEU A 271 -1.58 -17.10 9.15
CA LEU A 271 -1.77 -16.66 10.54
C LEU A 271 -0.48 -16.74 11.37
N ASP A 272 0.17 -17.89 11.40
CA ASP A 272 1.40 -18.09 12.19
C ASP A 272 2.56 -17.20 11.68
N LYS A 273 2.74 -17.13 10.37
CA LYS A 273 3.81 -16.33 9.76
C LYS A 273 3.59 -14.83 9.99
N VAL A 274 2.38 -14.33 9.77
CA VAL A 274 2.04 -12.92 10.01
C VAL A 274 2.22 -12.56 11.47
N SER A 275 1.83 -13.45 12.39
CA SER A 275 1.97 -13.22 13.82
C SER A 275 3.43 -13.14 14.25
N ALA A 276 4.30 -14.02 13.73
CA ALA A 276 5.73 -13.97 13.99
C ALA A 276 6.38 -12.69 13.45
N ILE A 277 6.06 -12.33 12.20
CA ILE A 277 6.58 -11.10 11.58
C ILE A 277 6.09 -9.86 12.34
N ALA A 278 4.81 -9.83 12.73
CA ALA A 278 4.26 -8.72 13.49
C ALA A 278 4.97 -8.52 14.83
N ALA A 279 5.31 -9.61 15.52
CA ALA A 279 6.07 -9.54 16.77
C ALA A 279 7.47 -8.94 16.56
N ASP A 280 8.20 -9.38 15.53
CA ASP A 280 9.53 -8.84 15.20
C ASP A 280 9.50 -7.34 14.90
N PHE A 281 8.49 -6.89 14.17
CA PHE A 281 8.39 -5.48 13.75
C PHE A 281 7.71 -4.57 14.78
N ALA A 282 6.90 -5.11 15.70
CA ALA A 282 6.20 -4.32 16.71
C ALA A 282 6.99 -4.14 18.01
N ASP A 283 7.63 -5.20 18.50
CA ASP A 283 8.26 -5.25 19.83
C ASP A 283 9.77 -5.51 19.76
N GLY A 284 10.32 -5.87 18.60
CA GLY A 284 11.73 -6.16 18.38
C GLY A 284 12.60 -4.94 18.12
N ASP A 285 13.88 -5.17 17.83
CA ASP A 285 14.85 -4.12 17.51
C ASP A 285 14.46 -3.28 16.29
N LEU A 286 13.68 -3.85 15.37
CA LEU A 286 13.18 -3.17 14.17
C LEU A 286 12.18 -2.05 14.49
N HIS A 287 11.49 -2.12 15.67
CA HIS A 287 10.56 -1.06 16.08
C HIS A 287 11.24 0.32 16.16
N ASN A 288 12.45 0.37 16.67
CA ASN A 288 13.21 1.63 16.85
C ASN A 288 13.67 2.25 15.52
N LEU A 289 13.58 1.51 14.43
CA LEU A 289 13.95 2.02 13.09
C LEU A 289 12.83 2.81 12.43
N ARG A 290 11.58 2.63 12.84
CA ARG A 290 10.39 3.18 12.15
C ARG A 290 10.42 4.70 11.95
N THR A 291 11.10 5.43 12.84
CA THR A 291 11.21 6.90 12.80
C THR A 291 12.64 7.39 12.60
N ALA A 292 13.61 6.50 12.50
CA ALA A 292 15.01 6.84 12.27
C ALA A 292 15.23 7.16 10.77
N LEU A 293 16.11 8.10 10.47
CA LEU A 293 16.49 8.39 9.08
C LEU A 293 17.53 7.38 8.60
N MET A 294 17.30 6.82 7.42
CA MET A 294 18.27 5.96 6.76
C MET A 294 19.42 6.82 6.20
N MET A 295 20.60 6.68 6.76
CA MET A 295 21.76 7.54 6.45
C MET A 295 22.70 6.92 5.41
N GLU A 296 22.79 5.60 5.38
CA GLU A 296 23.72 4.89 4.51
C GLU A 296 23.17 3.50 4.18
N HIS A 297 23.32 3.09 2.94
CA HIS A 297 23.06 1.75 2.45
C HIS A 297 24.30 1.26 1.70
N THR A 298 24.99 0.27 2.26
CA THR A 298 26.29 -0.21 1.76
C THR A 298 26.22 -1.68 1.40
N LYS A 299 26.55 -2.00 0.18
CA LYS A 299 26.75 -3.37 -0.27
C LYS A 299 28.16 -3.83 0.12
N ILE A 300 28.26 -4.67 1.15
CA ILE A 300 29.54 -5.23 1.62
C ILE A 300 30.01 -6.34 0.68
N SER A 301 29.09 -7.23 0.27
CA SER A 301 29.30 -8.26 -0.74
C SER A 301 28.05 -8.39 -1.62
N ASN A 302 28.01 -9.35 -2.54
CA ASN A 302 26.82 -9.57 -3.37
C ASN A 302 25.56 -9.92 -2.55
N ASP A 303 25.75 -10.58 -1.41
CA ASP A 303 24.67 -11.09 -0.59
C ASP A 303 24.66 -10.50 0.84
N LEU A 304 25.54 -9.54 1.14
CA LEU A 304 25.62 -8.91 2.46
C LEU A 304 25.51 -7.39 2.33
N ILE A 305 24.48 -6.85 2.94
CA ILE A 305 24.15 -5.42 2.96
C ILE A 305 24.25 -4.89 4.39
N ARG A 306 24.76 -3.65 4.54
CA ARG A 306 24.70 -2.90 5.80
C ARG A 306 23.90 -1.62 5.58
N VAL A 307 22.95 -1.36 6.47
CA VAL A 307 22.17 -0.12 6.53
C VAL A 307 22.45 0.59 7.85
N ARG A 308 22.72 1.89 7.81
CA ARG A 308 22.98 2.72 8.99
C ARG A 308 21.89 3.78 9.14
N TYR A 309 21.52 4.04 10.38
CA TYR A 309 20.49 5.01 10.75
C TYR A 309 21.05 6.12 11.63
N ASP A 310 20.38 7.28 11.65
CA ASP A 310 20.79 8.48 12.40
C ASP A 310 20.76 8.30 13.91
N ASN A 311 20.02 7.32 14.42
CA ASN A 311 19.96 6.96 15.83
C ASN A 311 21.09 6.01 16.29
N GLY A 312 22.07 5.74 15.41
CA GLY A 312 23.23 4.88 15.67
C GLY A 312 22.93 3.38 15.52
N ILE A 313 21.73 2.99 15.12
CA ILE A 313 21.42 1.59 14.80
C ILE A 313 22.01 1.24 13.44
N GLN A 314 22.52 0.02 13.33
CA GLN A 314 23.00 -0.60 12.10
C GLN A 314 22.28 -1.93 11.91
N VAL A 315 21.87 -2.20 10.68
CA VAL A 315 21.24 -3.44 10.27
C VAL A 315 22.12 -4.10 9.22
N TYR A 316 22.51 -5.34 9.47
CA TYR A 316 23.17 -6.20 8.50
C TYR A 316 22.17 -7.21 7.98
N VAL A 317 22.05 -7.34 6.66
CA VAL A 317 21.12 -8.29 6.01
C VAL A 317 21.95 -9.23 5.14
N ASN A 318 21.82 -10.53 5.40
CA ASN A 318 22.54 -11.59 4.69
C ASN A 318 21.54 -12.41 3.85
N TYR A 319 21.72 -12.35 2.54
CA TYR A 319 20.93 -13.10 1.56
C TYR A 319 21.56 -14.44 1.12
N ALA A 320 22.75 -14.77 1.66
CA ALA A 320 23.40 -16.04 1.37
C ALA A 320 22.88 -17.18 2.24
N ASP A 321 23.00 -18.40 1.74
CA ASP A 321 22.64 -19.65 2.46
C ASP A 321 23.67 -20.03 3.55
N GLN A 322 24.64 -19.18 3.82
CA GLN A 322 25.72 -19.38 4.81
C GLN A 322 25.90 -18.13 5.66
N ASP A 323 26.32 -18.33 6.91
CA ASP A 323 26.73 -17.23 7.79
C ASP A 323 27.83 -16.40 7.13
N GLN A 324 27.73 -15.08 7.22
CA GLN A 324 28.74 -14.16 6.75
C GLN A 324 29.36 -13.35 7.88
N GLN A 325 30.59 -12.86 7.66
CA GLN A 325 31.32 -12.06 8.63
C GLN A 325 31.48 -10.63 8.11
N ALA A 326 31.13 -9.65 8.93
CA ALA A 326 31.40 -8.24 8.67
C ALA A 326 31.61 -7.49 10.00
N ASP A 327 32.54 -6.57 10.02
CA ASP A 327 32.83 -5.69 11.17
C ASP A 327 33.04 -6.46 12.50
N GLY A 328 33.57 -7.70 12.43
CA GLY A 328 33.74 -8.59 13.59
C GLY A 328 32.48 -9.30 14.08
N LEU A 329 31.38 -9.19 13.35
CA LEU A 329 30.09 -9.78 13.66
C LEU A 329 29.80 -10.98 12.75
N THR A 330 29.06 -11.96 13.26
CA THR A 330 28.52 -13.08 12.48
C THR A 330 27.06 -12.80 12.15
N ILE A 331 26.74 -12.70 10.87
CA ILE A 331 25.39 -12.47 10.36
C ILE A 331 24.83 -13.81 9.86
N PRO A 332 23.71 -14.31 10.44
CA PRO A 332 23.20 -15.61 10.11
C PRO A 332 22.80 -15.76 8.65
N ALA A 333 22.89 -16.96 8.13
CA ALA A 333 22.42 -17.34 6.80
C ALA A 333 20.94 -16.98 6.60
N MET A 334 20.58 -16.41 5.45
CA MET A 334 19.20 -15.98 5.16
C MET A 334 18.57 -15.23 6.35
N GLY A 335 19.32 -14.29 6.94
CA GLY A 335 18.93 -13.60 8.16
C GLY A 335 19.45 -12.18 8.26
N TYR A 336 19.21 -11.57 9.39
CA TYR A 336 19.68 -10.22 9.67
C TYR A 336 20.21 -10.08 11.10
N LEU A 337 20.98 -9.04 11.34
CA LEU A 337 21.48 -8.68 12.66
C LEU A 337 21.31 -7.17 12.88
N VAL A 338 20.67 -6.80 13.97
CA VAL A 338 20.55 -5.40 14.40
C VAL A 338 21.56 -5.12 15.50
N THR A 339 22.35 -4.06 15.33
CA THR A 339 23.37 -3.64 16.30
C THR A 339 23.26 -2.14 16.56
N LYS A 340 23.88 -1.68 17.63
CA LYS A 340 23.97 -0.25 17.92
C LYS A 340 25.44 0.17 17.97
N GLU A 341 25.78 1.29 17.36
CA GLU A 341 27.13 1.83 17.34
C GLU A 341 27.65 2.02 18.77
N GLY A 342 28.81 1.39 19.09
CA GLY A 342 29.40 1.44 20.42
C GLY A 342 28.96 0.35 21.41
N ALA A 343 28.11 -0.58 21.02
CA ALA A 343 27.84 -1.81 21.78
C ALA A 343 28.92 -2.87 21.42
N GLN A 344 30.04 -2.86 22.16
CA GLN A 344 31.06 -3.92 22.21
C GLN A 344 30.88 -4.71 23.49
#